data_ef1c4eb2e0c39f35e8dd6c400e15363c
#
_entry.id   ef1c4eb2e0c39f35e8dd6c400e15363c
#
_cell.length_a   1.000
_cell.length_b   1.000
_cell.length_c   1.000
_cell.angle_alpha   90.00
_cell.angle_beta   90.00
_cell.angle_gamma   90.00
#
_symmetry.space_group_name_H-M   'P 1'
#
loop_
_entity.id
_entity.type
_entity.pdbx_description
1 polymer ?
#
loop_
_entity_poly.entity_id
_entity_poly.type
_entity_poly.pdbx_seq_one_letter_code
_entity_poly.pdbx_strand_id
1 'polypeptide(L)'
;MFRLWCKIWANTHLIKDIVIEIDQPDLTRTQKIFKALDESCYAFDLSKPIWLDSTIKEFKRHDKVRFSKDNFIDSIDFDYLEIHVIEEG
;
A
#
# COMPACT_ATOMS: atom_id res chain seq x y z
N MET A 1 -3.25 7.69 15.92
CA MET A 1 -3.80 7.60 14.54
C MET A 1 -2.84 6.79 13.68
N PHE A 2 -3.34 5.81 12.94
CA PHE A 2 -2.53 5.06 11.98
C PHE A 2 -2.65 5.73 10.61
N ARG A 3 -1.53 5.96 9.92
CA ARG A 3 -1.51 6.56 8.58
C ARG A 3 -0.65 5.74 7.63
N LEU A 4 -1.22 5.42 6.48
CA LEU A 4 -0.53 4.72 5.40
C LEU A 4 -0.47 5.65 4.18
N TRP A 5 0.74 5.91 3.70
CA TRP A 5 0.96 6.73 2.51
C TRP A 5 1.07 5.80 1.31
N CYS A 6 0.16 5.95 0.36
CA CYS A 6 0.08 5.11 -0.82
C CYS A 6 0.42 5.95 -2.05
N LYS A 7 1.41 5.49 -2.83
CA LYS A 7 1.97 6.26 -3.95
C LYS A 7 2.00 5.41 -5.21
N ILE A 8 1.60 6.00 -6.33
CA ILE A 8 1.74 5.38 -7.65
C ILE A 8 2.88 6.04 -8.39
N TRP A 9 3.85 5.22 -8.80
CA TRP A 9 5.05 5.66 -9.49
C TRP A 9 5.07 5.13 -10.93
N ALA A 10 5.43 5.98 -11.88
CA ALA A 10 5.65 5.60 -13.27
C ALA A 10 6.77 6.46 -13.85
N ASN A 11 7.72 5.83 -14.54
CA ASN A 11 8.86 6.51 -15.16
C ASN A 11 9.63 7.41 -14.18
N THR A 12 9.83 6.92 -12.96
CA THR A 12 10.49 7.63 -11.86
C THR A 12 9.75 8.88 -11.37
N HIS A 13 8.50 9.08 -11.79
CA HIS A 13 7.66 10.19 -11.34
C HIS A 13 6.54 9.71 -10.44
N LEU A 14 6.25 10.49 -9.41
CA LEU A 14 5.08 10.26 -8.56
C LEU A 14 3.85 10.75 -9.32
N ILE A 15 2.98 9.82 -9.72
CA ILE A 15 1.81 10.12 -10.53
C ILE A 15 0.63 10.52 -9.65
N LYS A 16 0.39 9.75 -8.58
CA LYS A 16 -0.71 9.96 -7.64
C LYS A 16 -0.27 9.53 -6.26
N ASP A 17 -0.85 10.12 -5.24
CA ASP A 17 -0.66 9.64 -3.88
C ASP A 17 -1.89 9.94 -3.04
N ILE A 18 -2.03 9.20 -1.93
CA ILE A 18 -3.09 9.40 -0.96
C ILE A 18 -2.58 8.92 0.40
N VAL A 19 -2.98 9.59 1.46
CA VAL A 19 -2.74 9.14 2.83
C VAL A 19 -4.06 8.63 3.39
N ILE A 20 -4.08 7.36 3.79
CA ILE A 20 -5.26 6.76 4.42
C ILE A 20 -5.06 6.80 5.93
N GLU A 21 -6.02 7.36 6.64
CA GLU A 21 -6.00 7.44 8.09
C GLU A 21 -6.98 6.43 8.68
N ILE A 22 -6.50 5.62 9.62
CA ILE A 22 -7.32 4.65 10.34
C ILE A 22 -7.35 5.04 11.81
N ASP A 23 -8.52 5.43 12.29
CA ASP A 23 -8.73 5.79 13.69
C ASP A 23 -9.61 4.74 14.37
N GLN A 24 -9.10 3.51 14.42
CA GLN A 24 -9.79 2.37 15.00
C GLN A 24 -8.83 1.63 15.93
N PRO A 25 -8.75 2.02 17.21
CA PRO A 25 -7.75 1.44 18.12
C PRO A 25 -7.98 -0.02 18.43
N ASP A 26 -9.16 -0.55 18.15
CA ASP A 26 -9.48 -1.97 18.35
C ASP A 26 -8.92 -2.87 17.27
N LEU A 27 -8.45 -2.32 16.16
CA LEU A 27 -7.83 -3.12 15.08
C LEU A 27 -6.36 -3.37 15.36
N THR A 28 -5.87 -4.54 14.98
CA THR A 28 -4.45 -4.85 15.02
C THR A 28 -3.72 -4.05 13.94
N ARG A 29 -2.38 -3.97 14.05
CA ARG A 29 -1.55 -3.31 13.03
C ARG A 29 -1.80 -3.92 11.64
N THR A 30 -1.82 -5.26 11.57
CA THR A 30 -2.06 -5.97 10.31
C THR A 30 -3.43 -5.62 9.72
N GLN A 31 -4.46 -5.58 10.55
CA GLN A 31 -5.81 -5.23 10.10
C GLN A 31 -5.87 -3.79 9.60
N LYS A 32 -5.17 -2.87 10.26
CA LYS A 32 -5.09 -1.47 9.83
C LYS A 32 -4.41 -1.34 8.47
N ILE A 33 -3.33 -2.09 8.27
CA ILE A 33 -2.60 -2.09 7.00
C ILE A 33 -3.49 -2.58 5.86
N PHE A 34 -4.17 -3.72 6.05
CA PHE A 34 -5.05 -4.27 5.02
C PHE A 34 -6.22 -3.33 4.73
N LYS A 35 -6.81 -2.76 5.76
CA LYS A 35 -7.92 -1.82 5.58
C LYS A 35 -7.47 -0.58 4.80
N ALA A 36 -6.34 0.00 5.17
CA ALA A 36 -5.81 1.18 4.50
C ALA A 36 -5.43 0.88 3.05
N LEU A 37 -4.82 -0.28 2.80
CA LEU A 37 -4.48 -0.70 1.44
C LEU A 37 -5.74 -0.88 0.58
N ASP A 38 -6.77 -1.51 1.13
CA ASP A 38 -8.05 -1.68 0.42
C ASP A 38 -8.65 -0.34 0.05
N GLU A 39 -8.65 0.62 0.98
CA GLU A 39 -9.20 1.95 0.72
C GLU A 39 -8.39 2.69 -0.34
N SER A 40 -7.07 2.57 -0.33
CA SER A 40 -6.24 3.21 -1.34
C SER A 40 -6.45 2.61 -2.71
N CYS A 41 -6.56 1.29 -2.81
CA CYS A 41 -6.83 0.61 -4.08
C CYS A 41 -8.20 1.01 -4.62
N TYR A 42 -9.19 1.14 -3.76
CA TYR A 42 -10.50 1.64 -4.16
C TYR A 42 -10.39 3.07 -4.72
N ALA A 43 -9.67 3.95 -4.02
CA ALA A 43 -9.48 5.33 -4.44
C ALA A 43 -8.75 5.45 -5.78
N PHE A 44 -7.80 4.54 -6.05
CA PHE A 44 -7.02 4.52 -7.29
C PHE A 44 -7.67 3.66 -8.38
N ASP A 45 -8.82 3.05 -8.11
CA ASP A 45 -9.51 2.16 -9.04
C ASP A 45 -8.62 0.98 -9.45
N LEU A 46 -8.01 0.34 -8.46
CA LEU A 46 -7.12 -0.80 -8.65
C LEU A 46 -7.68 -2.05 -7.97
N SER A 47 -7.37 -3.22 -8.53
CA SER A 47 -7.54 -4.47 -7.80
C SER A 47 -6.51 -4.54 -6.67
N LYS A 48 -6.80 -5.35 -5.65
CA LYS A 48 -5.88 -5.51 -4.52
C LYS A 48 -4.63 -6.27 -4.95
N PRO A 49 -3.44 -5.82 -4.57
CA PRO A 49 -2.22 -6.57 -4.88
C PRO A 49 -2.12 -7.86 -4.05
N ILE A 50 -1.39 -8.81 -4.58
CA ILE A 50 -1.10 -10.07 -3.90
C ILE A 50 0.17 -9.89 -3.08
N TRP A 51 0.11 -10.27 -1.80
CA TRP A 51 1.28 -10.27 -0.94
C TRP A 51 2.10 -11.53 -1.20
N LEU A 52 3.29 -11.37 -1.77
CA LEU A 52 4.26 -12.44 -1.95
C LEU A 52 5.17 -12.50 -0.73
N ASP A 53 5.86 -13.62 -0.52
CA ASP A 53 6.77 -13.75 0.62
C ASP A 53 7.82 -12.64 0.64
N SER A 54 8.35 -12.27 -0.53
CA SER A 54 9.34 -11.19 -0.65
C SER A 54 8.76 -9.84 -0.23
N THR A 55 7.51 -9.56 -0.60
CA THR A 55 6.86 -8.30 -0.21
C THR A 55 6.59 -8.24 1.28
N ILE A 56 6.16 -9.34 1.89
CA ILE A 56 5.93 -9.42 3.32
C ILE A 56 7.24 -9.17 4.08
N LYS A 57 8.32 -9.80 3.66
CA LYS A 57 9.64 -9.63 4.31
C LYS A 57 10.13 -8.20 4.21
N GLU A 58 9.99 -7.59 3.04
CA GLU A 58 10.42 -6.22 2.82
C GLU A 58 9.61 -5.24 3.68
N PHE A 59 8.30 -5.45 3.74
CA PHE A 59 7.43 -4.59 4.54
C PHE A 59 7.75 -4.69 6.03
N LYS A 60 7.98 -5.90 6.54
CA LYS A 60 8.35 -6.10 7.94
C LYS A 60 9.67 -5.43 8.30
N ARG A 61 10.59 -5.35 7.34
CA ARG A 61 11.92 -4.76 7.55
C ARG A 61 11.90 -3.25 7.49
N HIS A 62 11.12 -2.65 6.57
CA HIS A 62 11.22 -1.22 6.26
C HIS A 62 9.95 -0.42 6.52
N ASP A 63 8.83 -1.05 6.93
CA ASP A 63 7.50 -0.44 7.04
C ASP A 63 7.05 0.19 5.73
N LYS A 64 7.62 -0.28 4.62
CA LYS A 64 7.36 0.22 3.28
C LYS A 64 7.64 -0.89 2.28
N VAL A 65 6.84 -0.96 1.23
CA VAL A 65 7.02 -1.95 0.18
C VAL A 65 6.42 -1.46 -1.14
N ARG A 66 6.94 -1.98 -2.24
CA ARG A 66 6.47 -1.70 -3.59
C ARG A 66 5.80 -2.93 -4.17
N PHE A 67 4.60 -2.74 -4.69
CA PHE A 67 3.88 -3.77 -5.43
C PHE A 67 4.05 -3.49 -6.92
N SER A 68 4.72 -4.40 -7.63
CA SER A 68 4.95 -4.29 -9.07
C SER A 68 3.90 -5.10 -9.83
N LYS A 69 4.07 -5.21 -11.14
CA LYS A 69 3.18 -6.02 -11.98
C LYS A 69 3.08 -7.47 -11.50
N ASP A 70 4.11 -7.98 -10.84
CA ASP A 70 4.11 -9.36 -10.34
C ASP A 70 3.17 -9.57 -9.16
N ASN A 71 2.73 -8.49 -8.54
CA ASN A 71 1.82 -8.51 -7.39
C ASN A 71 0.37 -8.32 -7.79
N PHE A 72 0.08 -8.09 -9.07
CA PHE A 72 -1.29 -7.83 -9.55
C PHE A 72 -1.71 -8.90 -10.54
N ILE A 73 -2.96 -9.38 -10.41
CA ILE A 73 -3.54 -10.30 -11.39
C ILE A 73 -3.87 -9.53 -12.66
N ASP A 74 -4.45 -8.34 -12.51
CA ASP A 74 -4.80 -7.48 -13.64
C ASP A 74 -3.58 -6.71 -14.12
N SER A 75 -3.58 -6.33 -15.40
CA SER A 75 -2.53 -5.48 -15.95
C SER A 75 -2.58 -4.11 -15.29
N ILE A 76 -1.41 -3.55 -15.01
CA ILE A 76 -1.28 -2.19 -14.48
C ILE A 76 -0.53 -1.34 -15.49
N ASP A 77 -0.86 -0.05 -15.55
CA ASP A 77 -0.27 0.90 -16.48
C ASP A 77 0.75 1.84 -15.82
N PHE A 78 1.24 1.43 -14.66
CA PHE A 78 2.26 2.16 -13.88
C PHE A 78 3.34 1.17 -13.45
N ASP A 79 4.44 1.66 -12.87
CA ASP A 79 5.57 0.81 -12.49
C ASP A 79 5.32 0.08 -11.17
N TYR A 80 4.89 0.80 -10.14
CA TYR A 80 4.58 0.17 -8.87
C TYR A 80 3.69 1.06 -8.00
N LEU A 81 2.99 0.39 -7.09
CA LEU A 81 2.27 1.00 -5.99
C LEU A 81 3.15 0.85 -4.74
N GLU A 82 3.55 1.95 -4.13
CA GLU A 82 4.34 1.94 -2.91
C GLU A 82 3.46 2.29 -1.72
N ILE A 83 3.53 1.50 -0.66
CA ILE A 83 2.86 1.82 0.59
C ILE A 83 3.92 2.03 1.67
N HIS A 84 3.68 2.98 2.55
CA HIS A 84 4.62 3.37 3.59
C HIS A 84 3.84 3.77 4.85
N VAL A 85 4.11 3.08 5.95
CA VAL A 85 3.52 3.43 7.25
C VAL A 85 4.25 4.65 7.77
N ILE A 86 3.54 5.78 7.88
CA ILE A 86 4.13 7.04 8.31
C ILE A 86 3.74 7.45 9.73
N GLU A 87 2.72 6.81 10.30
CA GLU A 87 2.31 7.06 11.67
C GLU A 87 1.61 5.83 12.24
N GLU A 88 1.95 5.44 13.47
CA GLU A 88 1.37 4.30 14.15
C GLU A 88 0.92 4.67 15.58
N GLY A 89 0.39 5.79 15.76
CA GLY A 89 0.02 6.32 17.08
C GLY A 89 -0.89 5.45 17.94
#